data_6aeb572c9d442eed9477c955d5e15949
#
_entry.id   6aeb572c9d442eed9477c955d5e15949
#
_cell.length_a   1.000
_cell.length_b   1.000
_cell.length_c   1.000
_cell.angle_alpha   90.00
_cell.angle_beta   90.00
_cell.angle_gamma   90.00
#
_symmetry.space_group_name_H-M   'P 1'
#
loop_
_entity.id
_entity.type
_entity.pdbx_description
1 polymer ?
#
loop_
_entity_poly.entity_id
_entity_poly.type
_entity_poly.pdbx_seq_one_letter_code
_entity_poly.pdbx_strand_id
1 'polypeptide(L)'
;MKSDNHEILVEKDRFILQRKMEVSKIRMIFLNEFRSYFMKEGFLEVETPLRILSPAPESNIETFKSEDHFLIASPELQMKLLIMAGYEKIFQITHCFRKEKCSDLHQTEFTMCEWYRKDAKIEDLMKDCENIIKKEISEISTFFDGNKIYEINKDLCNSLYKKLNFPFEKIEIEEIYKDFAGWNPIEINDPIRFDIDMVTKIEPYLKNKAAVFLVGYPYYQASLARLRDNKKTAQRFELYINGIEIANGFDELIDGYEQENRFIKELAIRKEKGMNEYAIDKRFIENLKIGMPQTSGIALGIDRLLMVLLCLKSIKDVILFPQGSF
;
A
#
# COMPACT_ATOMS: atom_id res chain seq x y z
N MET A 1 -6.33 22.00 -40.99
CA MET A 1 -6.57 22.26 -39.53
C MET A 1 -6.96 21.01 -38.71
N LYS A 2 -7.83 20.06 -39.16
CA LYS A 2 -8.12 18.82 -38.39
C LYS A 2 -7.02 17.75 -38.50
N SER A 3 -6.33 17.65 -39.66
CA SER A 3 -5.19 16.72 -39.85
C SER A 3 -3.97 17.11 -39.01
N ASP A 4 -3.65 18.41 -38.95
CA ASP A 4 -2.47 18.90 -38.22
C ASP A 4 -2.57 18.70 -36.71
N ASN A 5 -3.76 18.86 -36.12
CA ASN A 5 -4.00 18.58 -34.70
C ASN A 5 -3.88 17.07 -34.36
N HIS A 6 -4.21 16.18 -35.29
CA HIS A 6 -4.11 14.74 -35.06
C HIS A 6 -2.65 14.27 -35.11
N GLU A 7 -1.86 14.76 -36.07
CA GLU A 7 -0.42 14.46 -36.15
C GLU A 7 0.34 14.96 -34.92
N ILE A 8 0.05 16.18 -34.47
CA ILE A 8 0.65 16.75 -33.25
C ILE A 8 0.33 15.92 -32.01
N LEU A 9 -0.89 15.42 -31.84
CA LEU A 9 -1.28 14.55 -30.73
C LEU A 9 -0.53 13.20 -30.77
N VAL A 10 -0.43 12.57 -31.95
CA VAL A 10 0.29 11.30 -32.12
C VAL A 10 1.78 11.45 -31.83
N GLU A 11 2.41 12.53 -32.27
CA GLU A 11 3.82 12.83 -31.97
C GLU A 11 4.06 13.06 -30.47
N LYS A 12 3.13 13.76 -29.80
CA LYS A 12 3.17 13.99 -28.37
C LYS A 12 3.10 12.69 -27.58
N ASP A 13 2.19 11.79 -27.95
CA ASP A 13 2.04 10.48 -27.28
C ASP A 13 3.30 9.62 -27.44
N ARG A 14 3.85 9.56 -28.66
CA ARG A 14 5.11 8.84 -28.93
C ARG A 14 6.27 9.40 -28.10
N PHE A 15 6.39 10.71 -28.00
CA PHE A 15 7.41 11.39 -27.20
C PHE A 15 7.28 11.05 -25.71
N ILE A 16 6.06 11.10 -25.16
CA ILE A 16 5.78 10.74 -23.75
C ILE A 16 6.18 9.29 -23.49
N LEU A 17 5.79 8.35 -24.33
CA LEU A 17 6.11 6.94 -24.17
C LEU A 17 7.60 6.64 -24.33
N GLN A 18 8.29 7.31 -25.25
CA GLN A 18 9.75 7.20 -25.41
C GLN A 18 10.49 7.64 -24.12
N ARG A 19 10.06 8.72 -23.50
CA ARG A 19 10.64 9.19 -22.22
C ARG A 19 10.47 8.19 -21.09
N LYS A 20 9.39 7.42 -21.08
CA LYS A 20 9.13 6.39 -20.05
C LYS A 20 9.89 5.09 -20.26
N MET A 21 10.62 4.93 -21.35
CA MET A 21 11.31 3.67 -21.68
C MET A 21 12.33 3.27 -20.59
N GLU A 22 13.13 4.23 -20.10
CA GLU A 22 14.15 3.94 -19.08
C GLU A 22 13.51 3.56 -17.74
N VAL A 23 12.46 4.27 -17.34
CA VAL A 23 11.68 3.94 -16.14
C VAL A 23 11.04 2.56 -16.26
N SER A 24 10.57 2.18 -17.46
CA SER A 24 10.01 0.84 -17.71
C SER A 24 11.04 -0.26 -17.56
N LYS A 25 12.29 -0.04 -18.00
CA LYS A 25 13.38 -1.00 -17.77
C LYS A 25 13.69 -1.16 -16.28
N ILE A 26 13.75 -0.05 -15.54
CA ILE A 26 13.96 -0.10 -14.09
C ILE A 26 12.79 -0.80 -13.41
N ARG A 27 11.54 -0.51 -13.81
CA ARG A 27 10.35 -1.21 -13.28
C ARG A 27 10.42 -2.73 -13.50
N MET A 28 10.89 -3.17 -14.65
CA MET A 28 11.09 -4.61 -14.92
C MET A 28 12.08 -5.24 -13.93
N ILE A 29 13.24 -4.60 -13.70
CA ILE A 29 14.23 -5.06 -12.73
C ILE A 29 13.61 -5.08 -11.33
N PHE A 30 12.98 -4.01 -10.93
CA PHE A 30 12.29 -3.84 -9.67
C PHE A 30 11.30 -4.97 -9.37
N LEU A 31 10.38 -5.27 -10.29
CA LEU A 31 9.42 -6.36 -10.11
C LEU A 31 10.08 -7.74 -10.04
N ASN A 32 11.16 -7.96 -10.80
CA ASN A 32 11.93 -9.20 -10.74
C ASN A 32 12.63 -9.38 -9.38
N GLU A 33 13.14 -8.29 -8.81
CA GLU A 33 13.81 -8.34 -7.51
C GLU A 33 12.83 -8.58 -6.36
N PHE A 34 11.64 -8.00 -6.40
CA PHE A 34 10.56 -8.35 -5.47
C PHE A 34 10.28 -9.86 -5.50
N ARG A 35 10.04 -10.44 -6.69
CA ARG A 35 9.83 -11.89 -6.82
C ARG A 35 11.00 -12.70 -6.32
N SER A 36 12.22 -12.31 -6.70
CA SER A 36 13.46 -12.98 -6.29
C SER A 36 13.62 -12.97 -4.77
N TYR A 37 13.32 -11.86 -4.10
CA TYR A 37 13.36 -11.76 -2.65
C TYR A 37 12.37 -12.75 -2.01
N PHE A 38 11.10 -12.69 -2.38
CA PHE A 38 10.07 -13.54 -1.78
C PHE A 38 10.31 -15.02 -2.02
N MET A 39 10.71 -15.42 -3.24
CA MET A 39 11.03 -16.81 -3.53
C MET A 39 12.21 -17.32 -2.70
N LYS A 40 13.26 -16.50 -2.48
CA LYS A 40 14.41 -16.87 -1.63
C LYS A 40 14.02 -17.00 -0.16
N GLU A 41 13.06 -16.20 0.30
CA GLU A 41 12.52 -16.28 1.66
C GLU A 41 11.48 -17.40 1.84
N GLY A 42 11.23 -18.20 0.79
CA GLY A 42 10.33 -19.35 0.82
C GLY A 42 8.84 -19.00 0.69
N PHE A 43 8.52 -17.85 0.10
CA PHE A 43 7.13 -17.51 -0.23
C PHE A 43 6.70 -18.14 -1.55
N LEU A 44 5.43 -18.49 -1.61
CA LEU A 44 4.73 -18.89 -2.83
C LEU A 44 4.04 -17.67 -3.46
N GLU A 45 4.33 -17.39 -4.73
CA GLU A 45 3.54 -16.42 -5.51
C GLU A 45 2.18 -17.01 -5.80
N VAL A 46 1.12 -16.27 -5.50
CA VAL A 46 -0.27 -16.68 -5.71
C VAL A 46 -1.00 -15.67 -6.58
N GLU A 47 -2.07 -16.10 -7.22
CA GLU A 47 -2.98 -15.24 -7.97
C GLU A 47 -4.40 -15.39 -7.42
N THR A 48 -5.06 -14.25 -7.20
CA THR A 48 -6.47 -14.20 -6.79
C THR A 48 -7.29 -13.40 -7.80
N PRO A 49 -8.62 -13.59 -7.87
CA PRO A 49 -9.45 -12.88 -8.83
C PRO A 49 -9.40 -11.35 -8.64
N LEU A 50 -9.30 -10.62 -9.76
CA LEU A 50 -9.42 -9.15 -9.77
C LEU A 50 -10.87 -8.67 -9.69
N ARG A 51 -11.82 -9.51 -10.01
CA ARG A 51 -13.26 -9.24 -10.03
C ARG A 51 -13.96 -10.17 -9.04
N ILE A 52 -14.52 -9.62 -7.98
CA ILE A 52 -15.06 -10.34 -6.81
C ILE A 52 -16.48 -9.88 -6.48
N LEU A 53 -17.23 -10.74 -5.79
CA LEU A 53 -18.60 -10.44 -5.35
C LEU A 53 -18.64 -9.43 -4.19
N SER A 54 -17.72 -9.57 -3.24
CA SER A 54 -17.76 -8.83 -1.98
C SER A 54 -16.36 -8.37 -1.58
N PRO A 55 -16.02 -7.08 -1.82
CA PRO A 55 -14.81 -6.47 -1.27
C PRO A 55 -14.86 -6.35 0.26
N ALA A 56 -13.71 -6.16 0.90
CA ALA A 56 -13.67 -5.77 2.30
C ALA A 56 -14.41 -4.44 2.50
N PRO A 57 -15.36 -4.35 3.46
CA PRO A 57 -16.16 -3.15 3.66
C PRO A 57 -15.40 -2.09 4.47
N GLU A 58 -14.49 -1.39 3.81
CA GLU A 58 -13.78 -0.25 4.38
C GLU A 58 -14.47 1.06 4.01
N SER A 59 -14.81 1.89 4.99
CA SER A 59 -15.58 3.13 4.80
C SER A 59 -14.78 4.27 4.17
N ASN A 60 -13.48 4.11 4.00
CA ASN A 60 -12.59 5.07 3.36
C ASN A 60 -12.17 4.64 1.94
N ILE A 61 -12.53 3.43 1.51
CA ILE A 61 -12.17 2.90 0.20
C ILE A 61 -13.42 2.64 -0.64
N GLU A 62 -13.50 3.28 -1.80
CA GLU A 62 -14.57 3.04 -2.77
C GLU A 62 -14.05 2.22 -3.94
N THR A 63 -14.83 1.21 -4.35
CA THR A 63 -14.48 0.27 -5.42
C THR A 63 -15.27 0.53 -6.70
N PHE A 64 -14.74 0.09 -7.84
CA PHE A 64 -15.47 0.12 -9.11
C PHE A 64 -16.40 -1.09 -9.22
N LYS A 65 -17.66 -0.81 -9.55
CA LYS A 65 -18.63 -1.86 -9.87
C LYS A 65 -18.36 -2.39 -11.28
N SER A 66 -18.40 -3.71 -11.44
CA SER A 66 -18.31 -4.43 -12.71
C SER A 66 -19.49 -5.39 -12.81
N GLU A 67 -20.59 -4.92 -13.37
CA GLU A 67 -21.89 -5.60 -13.40
C GLU A 67 -22.41 -5.92 -11.98
N ASP A 68 -22.51 -7.20 -11.64
CA ASP A 68 -22.90 -7.73 -10.34
C ASP A 68 -21.71 -7.97 -9.37
N HIS A 69 -20.50 -7.65 -9.80
CA HIS A 69 -19.23 -7.78 -9.06
C HIS A 69 -18.57 -6.42 -8.84
N PHE A 70 -17.39 -6.45 -8.20
CA PHE A 70 -16.53 -5.30 -7.97
C PHE A 70 -15.08 -5.64 -8.36
N LEU A 71 -14.34 -4.63 -8.82
CA LEU A 71 -12.89 -4.73 -8.95
C LEU A 71 -12.25 -4.61 -7.57
N ILE A 72 -11.19 -5.39 -7.33
CA ILE A 72 -10.54 -5.43 -6.02
C ILE A 72 -9.85 -4.11 -5.67
N ALA A 73 -10.01 -3.64 -4.44
CA ALA A 73 -9.17 -2.58 -3.86
C ALA A 73 -7.89 -3.15 -3.24
N SER A 74 -7.89 -4.46 -2.94
CA SER A 74 -6.82 -5.28 -2.39
C SER A 74 -7.19 -6.76 -2.54
N PRO A 75 -6.25 -7.70 -2.69
CA PRO A 75 -6.50 -9.15 -2.70
C PRO A 75 -6.65 -9.76 -1.29
N GLU A 76 -6.67 -8.96 -0.24
CA GLU A 76 -6.57 -9.33 1.18
C GLU A 76 -7.47 -10.50 1.59
N LEU A 77 -8.79 -10.40 1.36
CA LEU A 77 -9.73 -11.44 1.83
C LEU A 77 -9.46 -12.80 1.17
N GLN A 78 -9.12 -12.79 -0.11
CA GLN A 78 -8.81 -14.01 -0.86
C GLN A 78 -7.48 -14.61 -0.42
N MET A 79 -6.46 -13.79 -0.16
CA MET A 79 -5.16 -14.25 0.35
C MET A 79 -5.29 -14.81 1.77
N LYS A 80 -6.10 -14.20 2.64
CA LYS A 80 -6.40 -14.75 3.97
C LYS A 80 -7.14 -16.10 3.92
N LEU A 81 -8.01 -16.32 2.93
CA LEU A 81 -8.62 -17.64 2.70
C LEU A 81 -7.56 -18.70 2.37
N LEU A 82 -6.49 -18.35 1.63
CA LEU A 82 -5.38 -19.26 1.37
C LEU A 82 -4.61 -19.60 2.66
N ILE A 83 -4.37 -18.61 3.52
CA ILE A 83 -3.76 -18.84 4.85
C ILE A 83 -4.62 -19.79 5.69
N MET A 84 -5.95 -19.59 5.73
CA MET A 84 -6.88 -20.48 6.42
C MET A 84 -6.89 -21.89 5.83
N ALA A 85 -6.59 -22.01 4.54
CA ALA A 85 -6.44 -23.30 3.84
C ALA A 85 -5.08 -24.00 4.07
N GLY A 86 -4.16 -23.39 4.84
CA GLY A 86 -2.89 -23.98 5.23
C GLY A 86 -1.67 -23.46 4.46
N TYR A 87 -1.80 -22.44 3.64
CA TYR A 87 -0.63 -21.75 3.06
C TYR A 87 0.09 -20.99 4.16
N GLU A 88 1.43 -21.04 4.18
CA GLU A 88 2.20 -20.48 5.31
C GLU A 88 2.84 -19.13 5.00
N LYS A 89 3.39 -18.99 3.78
CA LYS A 89 4.02 -17.76 3.28
C LYS A 89 3.59 -17.56 1.84
N ILE A 90 2.85 -16.51 1.58
CA ILE A 90 2.34 -16.19 0.24
C ILE A 90 2.57 -14.73 -0.08
N PHE A 91 2.77 -14.42 -1.36
CA PHE A 91 2.77 -13.05 -1.87
C PHE A 91 2.05 -12.98 -3.22
N GLN A 92 1.58 -11.79 -3.55
CA GLN A 92 0.97 -11.49 -4.84
C GLN A 92 1.36 -10.09 -5.27
N ILE A 93 1.76 -9.92 -6.53
CA ILE A 93 1.90 -8.62 -7.19
C ILE A 93 0.73 -8.50 -8.17
N THR A 94 -0.14 -7.52 -7.95
CA THR A 94 -1.39 -7.41 -8.70
C THR A 94 -1.83 -5.97 -8.91
N HIS A 95 -2.69 -5.75 -9.90
CA HIS A 95 -3.42 -4.49 -10.06
C HIS A 95 -4.56 -4.42 -9.05
N CYS A 96 -4.70 -3.25 -8.45
CA CYS A 96 -5.79 -2.89 -7.55
C CYS A 96 -6.49 -1.64 -8.08
N PHE A 97 -7.76 -1.48 -7.69
CA PHE A 97 -8.64 -0.46 -8.23
C PHE A 97 -9.35 0.29 -7.10
N ARG A 98 -9.13 1.61 -6.99
CA ARG A 98 -9.83 2.47 -6.03
C ARG A 98 -10.43 3.65 -6.75
N LYS A 99 -11.69 3.94 -6.42
CA LYS A 99 -12.42 5.08 -7.01
C LYS A 99 -12.03 6.36 -6.28
N GLU A 100 -10.80 6.79 -6.54
CA GLU A 100 -10.21 7.99 -5.94
C GLU A 100 -9.94 9.04 -7.02
N LYS A 101 -9.78 10.30 -6.59
CA LYS A 101 -9.36 11.35 -7.49
C LYS A 101 -7.89 11.18 -7.85
N CYS A 102 -7.59 11.11 -9.15
CA CYS A 102 -6.21 11.07 -9.62
C CYS A 102 -5.43 12.30 -9.17
N SER A 103 -4.22 12.06 -8.67
CA SER A 103 -3.29 13.09 -8.20
C SER A 103 -1.85 12.72 -8.58
N ASP A 104 -0.87 13.42 -8.01
CA ASP A 104 0.53 13.04 -8.16
C ASP A 104 0.91 11.79 -7.36
N LEU A 105 0.10 11.40 -6.38
CA LEU A 105 0.33 10.22 -5.53
C LEU A 105 -0.70 9.10 -5.73
N HIS A 106 -1.79 9.34 -6.49
CA HIS A 106 -2.90 8.41 -6.63
C HIS A 106 -3.32 8.23 -8.09
N GLN A 107 -3.58 6.99 -8.45
CA GLN A 107 -4.25 6.57 -9.68
C GLN A 107 -5.38 5.61 -9.32
N THR A 108 -6.42 5.57 -10.15
CA THR A 108 -7.57 4.67 -9.92
C THR A 108 -7.22 3.20 -10.15
N GLU A 109 -6.21 2.92 -10.96
CA GLU A 109 -5.58 1.63 -11.15
C GLU A 109 -4.09 1.74 -10.83
N PHE A 110 -3.59 0.87 -9.96
CA PHE A 110 -2.21 0.88 -9.48
C PHE A 110 -1.74 -0.53 -9.16
N THR A 111 -0.42 -0.72 -9.05
CA THR A 111 0.16 -2.01 -8.71
C THR A 111 0.49 -2.09 -7.22
N MET A 112 0.03 -3.14 -6.59
CA MET A 112 0.27 -3.48 -5.19
C MET A 112 1.00 -4.80 -5.08
N CYS A 113 1.91 -4.90 -4.09
CA CYS A 113 2.44 -6.17 -3.61
C CYS A 113 1.89 -6.40 -2.21
N GLU A 114 1.20 -7.53 -2.03
CA GLU A 114 0.77 -7.98 -0.71
C GLU A 114 1.45 -9.30 -0.35
N TRP A 115 1.80 -9.48 0.93
CA TRP A 115 2.32 -10.73 1.43
C TRP A 115 1.87 -11.01 2.86
N TYR A 116 1.79 -12.30 3.16
CA TYR A 116 1.33 -12.82 4.44
C TYR A 116 2.29 -13.88 4.95
N ARG A 117 2.54 -13.86 6.27
CA ARG A 117 3.36 -14.83 6.99
C ARG A 117 2.56 -15.41 8.15
N LYS A 118 2.38 -16.74 8.16
CA LYS A 118 1.88 -17.48 9.31
C LYS A 118 2.92 -17.45 10.45
N ASP A 119 2.45 -17.39 11.70
CA ASP A 119 3.24 -17.38 12.93
C ASP A 119 4.28 -16.24 13.00
N ALA A 120 4.06 -15.14 12.28
CA ALA A 120 4.90 -13.95 12.27
C ALA A 120 4.26 -12.78 13.06
N LYS A 121 5.04 -11.71 13.21
CA LYS A 121 4.64 -10.44 13.83
C LYS A 121 4.93 -9.28 12.91
N ILE A 122 4.37 -8.11 13.21
CA ILE A 122 4.61 -6.88 12.44
C ILE A 122 6.10 -6.55 12.28
N GLU A 123 6.95 -6.92 13.24
CA GLU A 123 8.40 -6.72 13.15
C GLU A 123 9.04 -7.53 12.02
N ASP A 124 8.53 -8.71 11.71
CA ASP A 124 9.00 -9.52 10.59
C ASP A 124 8.65 -8.85 9.25
N LEU A 125 7.45 -8.26 9.15
CA LEU A 125 7.04 -7.50 7.97
C LEU A 125 7.85 -6.22 7.78
N MET A 126 8.15 -5.49 8.87
CA MET A 126 9.02 -4.32 8.84
C MET A 126 10.41 -4.68 8.31
N LYS A 127 10.96 -5.82 8.78
CA LYS A 127 12.25 -6.33 8.31
C LYS A 127 12.20 -6.74 6.84
N ASP A 128 11.10 -7.33 6.37
CA ASP A 128 10.90 -7.61 4.94
C ASP A 128 10.95 -6.31 4.13
N CYS A 129 10.23 -5.25 4.55
CA CYS A 129 10.28 -3.95 3.88
C CYS A 129 11.70 -3.40 3.78
N GLU A 130 12.45 -3.41 4.88
CA GLU A 130 13.83 -2.92 4.91
C GLU A 130 14.74 -3.71 3.97
N ASN A 131 14.64 -5.05 3.98
CA ASN A 131 15.45 -5.92 3.14
C ASN A 131 15.14 -5.73 1.66
N ILE A 132 13.85 -5.65 1.29
CA ILE A 132 13.41 -5.39 -0.08
C ILE A 132 13.93 -4.03 -0.55
N ILE A 133 13.69 -2.97 0.22
CA ILE A 133 14.11 -1.60 -0.15
C ILE A 133 15.62 -1.50 -0.30
N LYS A 134 16.38 -2.10 0.62
CA LYS A 134 17.85 -2.14 0.54
C LYS A 134 18.33 -2.84 -0.73
N LYS A 135 17.67 -3.93 -1.11
CA LYS A 135 17.99 -4.68 -2.32
C LYS A 135 17.65 -3.88 -3.57
N GLU A 136 16.46 -3.27 -3.62
CA GLU A 136 16.04 -2.42 -4.73
C GLU A 136 16.99 -1.25 -4.97
N ILE A 137 17.45 -0.59 -3.91
CA ILE A 137 18.44 0.48 -3.99
C ILE A 137 19.74 -0.02 -4.64
N SER A 138 20.20 -1.20 -4.27
CA SER A 138 21.41 -1.81 -4.84
C SER A 138 21.27 -2.06 -6.34
N GLU A 139 20.14 -2.64 -6.76
CA GLU A 139 19.89 -2.98 -8.16
C GLU A 139 19.68 -1.74 -9.03
N ILE A 140 18.92 -0.74 -8.53
CA ILE A 140 18.75 0.54 -9.22
C ILE A 140 20.09 1.27 -9.37
N SER A 141 20.93 1.27 -8.32
CA SER A 141 22.28 1.87 -8.38
C SER A 141 23.15 1.19 -9.43
N THR A 142 23.14 -0.14 -9.49
CA THR A 142 23.87 -0.92 -10.50
C THR A 142 23.37 -0.58 -11.92
N PHE A 143 22.04 -0.45 -12.09
CA PHE A 143 21.48 -0.02 -13.36
C PHE A 143 21.92 1.40 -13.76
N PHE A 144 22.02 2.31 -12.79
CA PHE A 144 22.49 3.69 -13.01
C PHE A 144 23.94 3.72 -13.48
N ASP A 145 24.81 2.89 -12.95
CA ASP A 145 26.23 2.87 -13.31
C ASP A 145 26.46 2.33 -14.73
N GLY A 146 25.63 1.40 -15.19
CA GLY A 146 25.72 0.78 -16.51
C GLY A 146 25.02 1.56 -17.63
N ASN A 147 24.19 2.54 -17.33
CA ASN A 147 23.31 3.19 -18.32
C ASN A 147 23.34 4.71 -18.26
N LYS A 148 23.26 5.35 -19.43
CA LYS A 148 22.97 6.79 -19.54
C LYS A 148 21.47 6.99 -19.40
N ILE A 149 21.04 7.65 -18.33
CA ILE A 149 19.64 7.95 -18.06
C ILE A 149 19.48 9.46 -18.03
N TYR A 150 18.56 9.98 -18.82
CA TYR A 150 18.36 11.43 -18.98
C TYR A 150 17.20 11.96 -18.13
N GLU A 151 16.23 11.11 -17.79
CA GLU A 151 14.97 11.50 -17.16
C GLU A 151 15.00 11.41 -15.61
N ILE A 152 16.02 10.75 -15.04
CA ILE A 152 16.15 10.53 -13.60
C ILE A 152 17.39 11.26 -13.07
N ASN A 153 17.20 12.01 -12.01
CA ASN A 153 18.31 12.69 -11.33
C ASN A 153 19.02 11.71 -10.38
N LYS A 154 20.07 11.05 -10.88
CA LYS A 154 20.89 10.08 -10.14
C LYS A 154 21.48 10.65 -8.85
N ASP A 155 21.92 11.91 -8.84
CA ASP A 155 22.53 12.54 -7.66
C ASP A 155 21.48 12.70 -6.55
N LEU A 156 20.25 13.05 -6.92
CA LEU A 156 19.14 13.16 -5.99
C LEU A 156 18.77 11.77 -5.40
N CYS A 157 18.71 10.73 -6.24
CA CYS A 157 18.49 9.37 -5.79
C CYS A 157 19.59 8.90 -4.83
N ASN A 158 20.86 9.09 -5.20
CA ASN A 158 22.00 8.73 -4.35
C ASN A 158 22.00 9.51 -3.02
N SER A 159 21.55 10.78 -3.03
CA SER A 159 21.38 11.56 -1.81
C SER A 159 20.29 10.97 -0.90
N LEU A 160 19.17 10.52 -1.47
CA LEU A 160 18.12 9.83 -0.73
C LEU A 160 18.65 8.50 -0.15
N TYR A 161 19.29 7.66 -0.98
CA TYR A 161 19.79 6.34 -0.56
C TYR A 161 20.75 6.43 0.62
N LYS A 162 21.63 7.45 0.64
CA LYS A 162 22.54 7.72 1.77
C LYS A 162 21.81 8.12 3.05
N LYS A 163 20.60 8.68 2.96
CA LYS A 163 19.80 9.08 4.12
C LYS A 163 18.95 7.93 4.68
N LEU A 164 18.74 6.87 3.91
CA LEU A 164 17.99 5.70 4.34
C LEU A 164 18.86 4.85 5.26
N ASN A 165 18.84 5.15 6.55
CA ASN A 165 19.57 4.41 7.58
C ASN A 165 18.72 3.22 8.06
N PHE A 166 19.27 2.02 7.96
CA PHE A 166 18.62 0.79 8.44
C PHE A 166 19.16 0.39 9.82
N PRO A 167 18.33 -0.11 10.76
CA PRO A 167 16.87 -0.21 10.66
C PRO A 167 16.19 1.17 10.66
N PHE A 168 14.99 1.25 10.07
CA PHE A 168 14.21 2.49 10.06
C PHE A 168 13.70 2.85 11.47
N GLU A 169 13.58 4.15 11.72
CA GLU A 169 13.02 4.67 12.97
C GLU A 169 11.57 4.20 13.16
N LYS A 170 11.20 3.84 14.39
CA LYS A 170 9.80 3.57 14.79
C LYS A 170 9.31 4.71 15.64
N ILE A 171 8.14 5.25 15.31
CA ILE A 171 7.49 6.33 16.06
C ILE A 171 6.08 5.87 16.42
N GLU A 172 5.72 5.93 17.70
CA GLU A 172 4.36 5.67 18.15
C GLU A 172 3.43 6.81 17.73
N ILE A 173 2.24 6.48 17.25
CA ILE A 173 1.21 7.45 16.87
C ILE A 173 0.88 8.37 18.05
N GLU A 174 0.83 7.83 19.26
CA GLU A 174 0.56 8.61 20.47
C GLU A 174 1.58 9.75 20.66
N GLU A 175 2.87 9.46 20.47
CA GLU A 175 3.97 10.42 20.64
C GLU A 175 3.93 11.52 19.58
N ILE A 176 3.90 11.13 18.31
CA ILE A 176 3.93 12.09 17.22
C ILE A 176 2.69 13.02 17.20
N TYR A 177 1.51 12.50 17.57
CA TYR A 177 0.30 13.33 17.68
C TYR A 177 0.34 14.29 18.85
N LYS A 178 0.88 13.88 20.02
CA LYS A 178 1.09 14.79 21.16
C LYS A 178 2.03 15.92 20.77
N ASP A 179 3.13 15.60 20.09
CA ASP A 179 4.17 16.57 19.77
C ASP A 179 3.76 17.55 18.66
N PHE A 180 3.09 17.08 17.61
CA PHE A 180 2.80 17.89 16.42
C PHE A 180 1.33 18.25 16.23
N ALA A 181 0.39 17.45 16.75
CA ALA A 181 -1.04 17.75 16.68
C ALA A 181 -1.62 18.31 17.98
N GLY A 182 -0.89 18.19 19.10
CA GLY A 182 -1.27 18.76 20.40
C GLY A 182 -2.37 18.00 21.12
N TRP A 183 -2.57 16.69 20.82
CA TRP A 183 -3.56 15.85 21.49
C TRP A 183 -3.19 14.36 21.42
N ASN A 184 -3.83 13.54 22.26
CA ASN A 184 -3.61 12.11 22.31
C ASN A 184 -4.75 11.35 21.62
N PRO A 185 -4.54 10.76 20.41
CA PRO A 185 -5.57 10.02 19.70
C PRO A 185 -5.90 8.67 20.34
N ILE A 186 -5.10 8.18 21.27
CA ILE A 186 -5.38 6.93 21.99
C ILE A 186 -6.41 7.14 23.10
N GLU A 187 -6.49 8.37 23.64
CA GLU A 187 -7.43 8.72 24.70
C GLU A 187 -8.70 9.39 24.16
N ILE A 188 -8.58 10.09 23.03
CA ILE A 188 -9.69 10.84 22.41
C ILE A 188 -10.09 10.14 21.12
N ASN A 189 -11.33 9.64 21.06
CA ASN A 189 -11.88 9.01 19.85
C ASN A 189 -12.45 10.08 18.89
N ASP A 190 -11.62 10.59 18.01
CA ASP A 190 -12.02 11.54 16.97
C ASP A 190 -11.37 11.14 15.63
N PRO A 191 -11.97 10.20 14.87
CA PRO A 191 -11.43 9.72 13.60
C PRO A 191 -11.25 10.83 12.55
N ILE A 192 -12.21 11.79 12.51
CA ILE A 192 -12.15 12.87 11.51
C ILE A 192 -10.97 13.79 11.79
N ARG A 193 -10.79 14.19 13.04
CA ARG A 193 -9.64 14.99 13.45
C ARG A 193 -8.32 14.24 13.24
N PHE A 194 -8.31 12.93 13.50
CA PHE A 194 -7.15 12.08 13.26
C PHE A 194 -6.70 12.17 11.80
N ASP A 195 -7.61 11.93 10.86
CA ASP A 195 -7.30 11.95 9.43
C ASP A 195 -6.85 13.35 8.94
N ILE A 196 -7.51 14.41 9.41
CA ILE A 196 -7.14 15.80 9.09
C ILE A 196 -5.74 16.13 9.61
N ASP A 197 -5.45 15.80 10.88
CA ASP A 197 -4.16 16.11 11.49
C ASP A 197 -3.04 15.23 10.89
N MET A 198 -3.32 13.99 10.47
CA MET A 198 -2.37 13.17 9.73
C MET A 198 -1.86 13.92 8.50
N VAL A 199 -2.77 14.35 7.63
CA VAL A 199 -2.43 15.00 6.36
C VAL A 199 -1.85 16.41 6.55
N THR A 200 -2.37 17.18 7.54
CA THR A 200 -2.02 18.60 7.66
C THR A 200 -0.85 18.88 8.60
N LYS A 201 -0.53 17.97 9.51
CA LYS A 201 0.50 18.16 10.54
C LYS A 201 1.57 17.06 10.56
N ILE A 202 1.15 15.79 10.51
CA ILE A 202 2.06 14.66 10.68
C ILE A 202 2.84 14.38 9.38
N GLU A 203 2.18 14.21 8.24
CA GLU A 203 2.86 14.00 6.96
C GLU A 203 3.83 15.12 6.58
N PRO A 204 3.51 16.42 6.78
CA PRO A 204 4.49 17.50 6.58
C PRO A 204 5.75 17.37 7.46
N TYR A 205 5.62 16.90 8.70
CA TYR A 205 6.78 16.59 9.54
C TYR A 205 7.57 15.39 8.99
N LEU A 206 6.89 14.32 8.56
CA LEU A 206 7.51 13.13 8.01
C LEU A 206 8.29 13.38 6.70
N LYS A 207 8.01 14.46 5.96
CA LYS A 207 8.83 14.88 4.82
C LYS A 207 10.28 15.21 5.18
N ASN A 208 10.55 15.49 6.44
CA ASN A 208 11.90 15.74 6.94
C ASN A 208 12.59 14.45 7.42
N LYS A 209 11.88 13.32 7.44
CA LYS A 209 12.39 11.99 7.77
C LYS A 209 12.64 11.21 6.49
N ALA A 210 13.82 10.54 6.39
CA ALA A 210 14.11 9.74 5.21
C ALA A 210 13.18 8.52 5.11
N ALA A 211 13.04 7.77 6.20
CA ALA A 211 12.07 6.68 6.34
C ALA A 211 11.69 6.47 7.81
N VAL A 212 10.43 6.09 8.06
CA VAL A 212 9.91 5.85 9.40
C VAL A 212 8.74 4.86 9.36
N PHE A 213 8.65 4.00 10.36
CA PHE A 213 7.47 3.22 10.66
C PHE A 213 6.63 3.97 11.71
N LEU A 214 5.43 4.38 11.37
CA LEU A 214 4.43 4.79 12.34
C LEU A 214 3.72 3.56 12.89
N VAL A 215 3.66 3.42 14.21
CA VAL A 215 3.12 2.22 14.88
C VAL A 215 2.10 2.59 15.95
N GLY A 216 1.28 1.61 16.38
CA GLY A 216 0.36 1.81 17.50
C GLY A 216 -0.84 2.69 17.19
N TYR A 217 -1.46 2.48 16.03
CA TYR A 217 -2.67 3.17 15.62
C TYR A 217 -3.81 2.99 16.64
N PRO A 218 -4.65 4.02 16.88
CA PRO A 218 -5.76 3.90 17.82
C PRO A 218 -6.76 2.82 17.38
N TYR A 219 -7.50 2.24 18.31
CA TYR A 219 -8.42 1.12 18.08
C TYR A 219 -9.46 1.39 16.98
N TYR A 220 -9.89 2.63 16.82
CA TYR A 220 -10.85 3.02 15.79
C TYR A 220 -10.21 3.13 14.38
N GLN A 221 -8.88 3.06 14.29
CA GLN A 221 -8.11 2.95 13.06
C GLN A 221 -7.56 1.53 12.85
N ALA A 222 -8.06 0.55 13.59
CA ALA A 222 -7.53 -0.82 13.54
C ALA A 222 -7.84 -1.55 12.22
N SER A 223 -8.90 -1.17 11.50
CA SER A 223 -9.34 -1.88 10.28
C SER A 223 -9.42 -3.42 10.52
N LEU A 224 -8.62 -4.21 9.82
CA LEU A 224 -8.54 -5.66 9.97
C LEU A 224 -7.40 -6.11 10.92
N ALA A 225 -6.76 -5.17 11.61
CA ALA A 225 -5.69 -5.48 12.56
C ALA A 225 -6.20 -5.96 13.91
N ARG A 226 -5.43 -6.85 14.53
CA ARG A 226 -5.62 -7.24 15.93
C ARG A 226 -5.26 -6.07 16.85
N LEU A 227 -5.96 -5.92 17.96
CA LEU A 227 -5.58 -4.95 19.00
C LEU A 227 -4.40 -5.47 19.83
N ARG A 228 -3.57 -4.55 20.34
CA ARG A 228 -2.59 -4.81 21.39
C ARG A 228 -3.31 -5.22 22.70
N ASP A 229 -2.58 -5.76 23.67
CA ASP A 229 -3.15 -6.23 24.95
C ASP A 229 -3.85 -5.12 25.74
N ASN A 230 -3.42 -3.86 25.55
CA ASN A 230 -4.05 -2.68 26.14
C ASN A 230 -5.46 -2.38 25.60
N LYS A 231 -5.90 -3.03 24.54
CA LYS A 231 -7.19 -2.85 23.84
C LYS A 231 -7.45 -1.43 23.31
N LYS A 232 -6.47 -0.53 23.41
CA LYS A 232 -6.56 0.88 22.98
C LYS A 232 -5.87 1.12 21.64
N THR A 233 -4.88 0.30 21.31
CA THR A 233 -4.06 0.44 20.09
C THR A 233 -4.05 -0.85 19.26
N ALA A 234 -3.87 -0.70 17.95
CA ALA A 234 -3.77 -1.80 17.01
C ALA A 234 -2.32 -2.25 16.81
N GLN A 235 -2.12 -3.53 16.56
CA GLN A 235 -0.89 -4.10 16.02
C GLN A 235 -0.81 -3.79 14.52
N ARG A 236 -0.67 -2.52 14.20
CA ARG A 236 -0.63 -1.95 12.87
C ARG A 236 0.54 -1.00 12.74
N PHE A 237 1.14 -0.97 11.57
CA PHE A 237 2.13 0.04 11.19
C PHE A 237 1.90 0.53 9.77
N GLU A 238 2.39 1.72 9.49
CA GLU A 238 2.56 2.23 8.14
C GLU A 238 4.02 2.64 7.93
N LEU A 239 4.54 2.37 6.74
CA LEU A 239 5.87 2.82 6.32
C LEU A 239 5.74 4.12 5.51
N TYR A 240 6.44 5.13 5.97
CA TYR A 240 6.59 6.40 5.24
C TYR A 240 8.04 6.58 4.77
N ILE A 241 8.21 7.01 3.51
CA ILE A 241 9.51 7.45 2.97
C ILE A 241 9.32 8.87 2.40
N ASN A 242 10.13 9.82 2.86
CA ASN A 242 9.99 11.24 2.53
C ASN A 242 8.55 11.77 2.71
N GLY A 243 7.84 11.30 3.74
CA GLY A 243 6.46 11.69 4.05
C GLY A 243 5.40 11.10 3.11
N ILE A 244 5.76 10.12 2.30
CA ILE A 244 4.83 9.39 1.42
C ILE A 244 4.60 8.00 2.00
N GLU A 245 3.34 7.64 2.25
CA GLU A 245 2.94 6.30 2.66
C GLU A 245 3.26 5.28 1.56
N ILE A 246 4.08 4.29 1.91
CA ILE A 246 4.55 3.23 1.02
C ILE A 246 3.86 1.91 1.29
N ALA A 247 3.65 1.57 2.57
CA ALA A 247 3.09 0.29 2.96
C ALA A 247 2.26 0.41 4.25
N ASN A 248 1.27 -0.48 4.39
CA ASN A 248 0.42 -0.64 5.56
C ASN A 248 0.37 -2.12 5.93
N GLY A 249 0.76 -2.46 7.15
CA GLY A 249 0.84 -3.84 7.61
C GLY A 249 0.36 -4.00 9.05
N PHE A 250 -0.08 -5.21 9.36
CA PHE A 250 -0.61 -5.49 10.70
C PHE A 250 -0.56 -6.97 11.05
N ASP A 251 -0.61 -7.27 12.35
CA ASP A 251 -1.02 -8.59 12.85
C ASP A 251 -2.52 -8.74 12.61
N GLU A 252 -2.90 -9.82 11.96
CA GLU A 252 -4.26 -10.05 11.49
C GLU A 252 -5.24 -10.27 12.65
N LEU A 253 -6.45 -9.74 12.51
CA LEU A 253 -7.57 -10.12 13.36
C LEU A 253 -8.04 -11.52 12.98
N ILE A 254 -7.87 -12.46 13.90
CA ILE A 254 -8.21 -13.87 13.70
C ILE A 254 -9.53 -14.28 14.37
N ASP A 255 -10.20 -13.35 15.08
CA ASP A 255 -11.52 -13.55 15.66
C ASP A 255 -12.60 -13.22 14.62
N GLY A 256 -13.26 -14.25 14.09
CA GLY A 256 -14.29 -14.11 13.06
C GLY A 256 -15.55 -13.39 13.54
N TYR A 257 -15.89 -13.45 14.82
CA TYR A 257 -17.06 -12.75 15.37
C TYR A 257 -16.76 -11.24 15.51
N GLU A 258 -15.58 -10.89 15.98
CA GLU A 258 -15.14 -9.48 16.02
C GLU A 258 -15.02 -8.91 14.62
N GLN A 259 -14.47 -9.66 13.66
CA GLN A 259 -14.34 -9.21 12.28
C GLN A 259 -15.70 -8.96 11.62
N GLU A 260 -16.67 -9.86 11.83
CA GLU A 260 -18.03 -9.66 11.33
C GLU A 260 -18.67 -8.39 11.91
N ASN A 261 -18.53 -8.17 13.21
CA ASN A 261 -19.02 -6.96 13.87
C ASN A 261 -18.38 -5.68 13.32
N ARG A 262 -17.07 -5.70 13.02
CA ARG A 262 -16.40 -4.57 12.39
C ARG A 262 -16.94 -4.33 10.98
N PHE A 263 -17.11 -5.37 10.17
CA PHE A 263 -17.68 -5.25 8.83
C PHE A 263 -19.09 -4.68 8.83
N ILE A 264 -19.95 -5.09 9.79
CA ILE A 264 -21.30 -4.53 9.94
C ILE A 264 -21.25 -3.02 10.23
N LYS A 265 -20.34 -2.57 11.10
CA LYS A 265 -20.16 -1.15 11.42
C LYS A 265 -19.67 -0.37 10.21
N GLU A 266 -18.67 -0.89 9.50
CA GLU A 266 -18.14 -0.25 8.29
C GLU A 266 -19.22 -0.12 7.19
N LEU A 267 -20.04 -1.15 6.99
CA LEU A 267 -21.17 -1.08 6.04
C LEU A 267 -22.20 -0.02 6.43
N ALA A 268 -22.47 0.16 7.72
CA ALA A 268 -23.36 1.22 8.21
C ALA A 268 -22.79 2.61 7.87
N ILE A 269 -21.49 2.83 8.14
CA ILE A 269 -20.82 4.09 7.79
C ILE A 269 -20.79 4.30 6.27
N ARG A 270 -20.52 3.28 5.46
CA ARG A 270 -20.57 3.35 4.00
C ARG A 270 -21.94 3.79 3.49
N LYS A 271 -23.01 3.23 4.06
CA LYS A 271 -24.40 3.58 3.72
C LYS A 271 -24.69 5.05 4.05
N GLU A 272 -24.25 5.54 5.21
CA GLU A 272 -24.39 6.94 5.60
C GLU A 272 -23.63 7.89 4.64
N LYS A 273 -22.46 7.45 4.15
CA LYS A 273 -21.66 8.19 3.15
C LYS A 273 -22.19 8.06 1.70
N GLY A 274 -23.23 7.27 1.44
CA GLY A 274 -23.78 7.04 0.10
C GLY A 274 -22.84 6.28 -0.85
N MET A 275 -21.96 5.45 -0.29
CA MET A 275 -21.01 4.62 -1.05
C MET A 275 -21.71 3.36 -1.62
N ASN A 276 -21.04 2.65 -2.55
CA ASN A 276 -21.54 1.38 -3.07
C ASN A 276 -21.89 0.41 -1.94
N GLU A 277 -23.08 -0.17 -2.01
CA GLU A 277 -23.50 -1.24 -1.10
C GLU A 277 -23.06 -2.60 -1.67
N TYR A 278 -22.48 -3.45 -0.82
CA TYR A 278 -22.20 -4.85 -1.12
C TYR A 278 -22.37 -5.71 0.14
N ALA A 279 -22.61 -6.99 -0.05
CA ALA A 279 -22.77 -7.91 1.05
C ALA A 279 -21.43 -8.25 1.70
N ILE A 280 -21.43 -8.62 2.97
CA ILE A 280 -20.27 -9.23 3.62
C ILE A 280 -19.96 -10.56 2.92
N ASP A 281 -18.69 -10.85 2.65
CA ASP A 281 -18.26 -12.17 2.19
C ASP A 281 -18.47 -13.22 3.31
N LYS A 282 -19.62 -13.89 3.24
CA LYS A 282 -19.98 -14.93 4.23
C LYS A 282 -18.97 -16.07 4.24
N ARG A 283 -18.43 -16.42 3.06
CA ARG A 283 -17.42 -17.48 2.96
C ARG A 283 -16.17 -17.11 3.75
N PHE A 284 -15.71 -15.87 3.65
CA PHE A 284 -14.58 -15.37 4.42
C PHE A 284 -14.87 -15.42 5.93
N ILE A 285 -16.00 -14.88 6.37
CA ILE A 285 -16.37 -14.82 7.79
C ILE A 285 -16.53 -16.23 8.39
N GLU A 286 -17.23 -17.14 7.73
CA GLU A 286 -17.42 -18.50 8.24
C GLU A 286 -16.09 -19.27 8.32
N ASN A 287 -15.19 -19.14 7.34
CA ASN A 287 -13.85 -19.73 7.44
C ASN A 287 -13.05 -19.11 8.58
N LEU A 288 -13.14 -17.79 8.79
CA LEU A 288 -12.45 -17.12 9.89
C LEU A 288 -12.97 -17.57 11.26
N LYS A 289 -14.29 -17.84 11.41
CA LYS A 289 -14.89 -18.43 12.63
C LYS A 289 -14.44 -19.84 12.89
N ILE A 290 -14.16 -20.65 11.86
CA ILE A 290 -13.55 -21.99 12.01
C ILE A 290 -12.15 -21.86 12.57
N GLY A 291 -11.38 -20.88 12.13
CA GLY A 291 -10.06 -20.52 12.65
C GLY A 291 -9.09 -20.09 11.57
N MET A 292 -8.29 -19.11 11.92
CA MET A 292 -7.13 -18.64 11.15
C MET A 292 -5.90 -18.71 12.06
N PRO A 293 -4.78 -19.27 11.61
CA PRO A 293 -3.55 -19.25 12.39
C PRO A 293 -3.11 -17.81 12.62
N GLN A 294 -2.34 -17.55 13.68
CA GLN A 294 -1.72 -16.25 13.87
C GLN A 294 -0.91 -15.90 12.61
N THR A 295 -1.16 -14.73 12.07
CA THR A 295 -0.61 -14.31 10.78
C THR A 295 -0.38 -12.81 10.82
N SER A 296 0.63 -12.36 10.11
CA SER A 296 0.84 -10.94 9.82
C SER A 296 0.86 -10.74 8.32
N GLY A 297 0.24 -9.64 7.86
CA GLY A 297 0.10 -9.29 6.46
C GLY A 297 0.40 -7.82 6.21
N ILE A 298 0.76 -7.50 4.97
CA ILE A 298 1.11 -6.14 4.56
C ILE A 298 0.78 -5.92 3.09
N ALA A 299 0.32 -4.70 2.79
CA ALA A 299 0.15 -4.16 1.46
C ALA A 299 1.19 -3.08 1.20
N LEU A 300 1.92 -3.17 0.07
CA LEU A 300 2.93 -2.21 -0.35
C LEU A 300 2.61 -1.69 -1.76
N GLY A 301 2.55 -0.37 -1.91
CA GLY A 301 2.34 0.30 -3.19
C GLY A 301 3.60 0.30 -4.05
N ILE A 302 3.67 -0.60 -5.03
CA ILE A 302 4.81 -0.74 -5.97
C ILE A 302 5.10 0.57 -6.70
N ASP A 303 4.06 1.21 -7.22
CA ASP A 303 4.22 2.43 -8.01
C ASP A 303 4.74 3.60 -7.17
N ARG A 304 4.23 3.73 -5.93
CA ARG A 304 4.71 4.77 -4.99
C ARG A 304 6.16 4.53 -4.57
N LEU A 305 6.52 3.28 -4.23
CA LEU A 305 7.89 2.98 -3.84
C LEU A 305 8.86 3.24 -5.00
N LEU A 306 8.54 2.80 -6.21
CA LEU A 306 9.36 3.06 -7.39
C LEU A 306 9.50 4.56 -7.65
N MET A 307 8.41 5.33 -7.60
CA MET A 307 8.41 6.78 -7.73
C MET A 307 9.35 7.44 -6.71
N VAL A 308 9.26 7.05 -5.45
CA VAL A 308 10.08 7.62 -4.37
C VAL A 308 11.55 7.27 -4.54
N LEU A 309 11.89 6.01 -4.84
CA LEU A 309 13.28 5.58 -5.03
C LEU A 309 13.93 6.23 -6.26
N LEU A 310 13.15 6.54 -7.29
CA LEU A 310 13.62 7.29 -8.47
C LEU A 310 13.56 8.81 -8.28
N CYS A 311 13.16 9.29 -7.11
CA CYS A 311 13.00 10.71 -6.79
C CYS A 311 12.11 11.46 -7.81
N LEU A 312 11.11 10.78 -8.35
CA LEU A 312 10.13 11.36 -9.27
C LEU A 312 9.02 12.09 -8.50
N LYS A 313 8.38 13.06 -9.13
CA LYS A 313 7.40 13.92 -8.47
C LYS A 313 5.97 13.40 -8.57
N SER A 314 5.70 12.53 -9.54
CA SER A 314 4.37 12.03 -9.81
C SER A 314 4.39 10.53 -10.09
N ILE A 315 3.42 9.82 -9.54
CA ILE A 315 3.18 8.40 -9.81
C ILE A 315 2.92 8.15 -11.31
N LYS A 316 2.46 9.17 -12.04
CA LYS A 316 2.26 9.13 -13.50
C LYS A 316 3.57 8.88 -14.26
N ASP A 317 4.70 9.22 -13.67
CA ASP A 317 6.01 9.05 -14.31
C ASP A 317 6.47 7.59 -14.32
N VAL A 318 5.96 6.76 -13.40
CA VAL A 318 6.28 5.31 -13.31
C VAL A 318 5.21 4.40 -13.93
N ILE A 319 4.08 4.94 -14.35
CA ILE A 319 2.99 4.23 -15.02
C ILE A 319 3.00 4.61 -16.50
N LEU A 320 2.97 3.60 -17.41
CA LEU A 320 3.03 3.86 -18.86
C LEU A 320 1.81 4.64 -19.36
N PHE A 321 0.62 4.24 -18.96
CA PHE A 321 -0.65 4.84 -19.36
C PHE A 321 -1.44 5.33 -18.13
N PRO A 322 -1.01 6.42 -17.46
CA PRO A 322 -1.74 6.96 -16.33
C PRO A 322 -3.05 7.58 -16.79
N GLN A 323 -4.07 7.47 -15.97
CA GLN A 323 -5.39 8.03 -16.29
C GLN A 323 -5.30 9.56 -16.52
N GLY A 324 -5.92 10.02 -17.60
CA GLY A 324 -5.98 11.44 -17.97
C GLY A 324 -4.74 11.97 -18.70
N SER A 325 -3.83 11.12 -19.15
CA SER A 325 -2.61 11.52 -19.87
C SER A 325 -2.66 11.34 -21.38
N PHE A 326 -3.67 10.61 -21.90
CA PHE A 326 -3.88 10.32 -23.32
C PHE A 326 -5.30 10.66 -23.72
#